data_cce24f1a39d5dd2e0350acd7cd93ab92
#
_entry.id   cce24f1a39d5dd2e0350acd7cd93ab92
#
_cell.length_a   1.000
_cell.length_b   1.000
_cell.length_c   1.000
_cell.angle_alpha   90.00
_cell.angle_beta   90.00
_cell.angle_gamma   90.00
#
_symmetry.space_group_name_H-M   'P 1'
#
loop_
_entity.id
_entity.type
_entity.pdbx_description
1 polymer ?
#
loop_
_entity_poly.entity_id
_entity_poly.type
_entity_poly.pdbx_seq_one_letter_code
_entity_poly.pdbx_strand_id
1 'polypeptide(L)'
;MAKIKNKELLQSYVLTTAKYDFSVYEKRILYRIVEIQQELLEGKKLNERYFLAANHHQDVTYTLPISLFLKEDDRNNHKEVKKAFRSLQTKIIEYQDEDTWASLSIIANPKIKTRTETITFTIDKMINDVFLDFSKGYRTCKKRVR
;
A
#
# COMPACT_ATOMS: atom_id res chain seq x y z
N MET A 1 11.99 -15.25 -8.42
CA MET A 1 10.66 -14.62 -8.45
C MET A 1 9.59 -15.69 -8.20
N ALA A 2 8.77 -15.50 -7.18
CA ALA A 2 7.72 -16.47 -6.88
C ALA A 2 6.55 -16.33 -7.87
N LYS A 3 6.07 -17.46 -8.37
CA LYS A 3 4.90 -17.49 -9.24
C LYS A 3 3.66 -17.79 -8.41
N ILE A 4 2.73 -16.85 -8.38
CA ILE A 4 1.55 -16.87 -7.53
C ILE A 4 0.34 -17.25 -8.38
N LYS A 5 -0.46 -18.23 -7.92
CA LYS A 5 -1.56 -18.82 -8.70
C LYS A 5 -2.95 -18.34 -8.32
N ASN A 6 -3.13 -17.80 -7.14
CA ASN A 6 -4.45 -17.35 -6.65
C ASN A 6 -4.32 -16.23 -5.65
N LYS A 7 -5.46 -15.61 -5.30
CA LYS A 7 -5.50 -14.45 -4.40
C LYS A 7 -5.03 -14.77 -2.99
N GLU A 8 -5.31 -15.96 -2.48
CA GLU A 8 -4.90 -16.37 -1.13
C GLU A 8 -3.38 -16.46 -1.03
N LEU A 9 -2.73 -17.03 -2.05
CA LEU A 9 -1.28 -17.11 -2.11
C LEU A 9 -0.66 -15.72 -2.30
N LEU A 10 -1.31 -14.85 -3.08
CA LEU A 10 -0.85 -13.46 -3.24
C LEU A 10 -0.87 -12.73 -1.90
N GLN A 11 -1.96 -12.85 -1.16
CA GLN A 11 -2.11 -12.25 0.17
C GLN A 11 -1.05 -12.77 1.13
N SER A 12 -0.84 -14.08 1.17
CA SER A 12 0.17 -14.72 1.99
C SER A 12 1.58 -14.26 1.63
N TYR A 13 1.88 -14.15 0.34
CA TYR A 13 3.19 -13.70 -0.16
C TYR A 13 3.46 -12.25 0.25
N VAL A 14 2.51 -11.35 0.05
CA VAL A 14 2.66 -9.94 0.43
C VAL A 14 2.89 -9.81 1.92
N LEU A 15 2.12 -10.54 2.73
CA LEU A 15 2.24 -10.51 4.19
C LEU A 15 3.61 -11.02 4.64
N THR A 16 4.06 -12.14 4.09
CA THR A 16 5.36 -12.73 4.42
C THR A 16 6.51 -11.80 4.01
N THR A 17 6.44 -11.24 2.81
CA THR A 17 7.44 -10.30 2.30
C THR A 17 7.51 -9.06 3.19
N ALA A 18 6.36 -8.52 3.60
CA ALA A 18 6.31 -7.37 4.49
C ALA A 18 6.95 -7.67 5.84
N LYS A 19 6.72 -8.87 6.37
CA LYS A 19 7.26 -9.26 7.67
C LYS A 19 8.78 -9.41 7.66
N TYR A 20 9.34 -10.02 6.62
CA TYR A 20 10.75 -10.43 6.62
C TYR A 20 11.67 -9.55 5.76
N ASP A 21 11.14 -8.92 4.72
CA ASP A 21 11.97 -8.21 3.74
C ASP A 21 11.75 -6.69 3.71
N PHE A 22 10.70 -6.19 4.36
CA PHE A 22 10.42 -4.75 4.36
C PHE A 22 11.23 -4.04 5.42
N SER A 23 11.79 -2.88 5.05
CA SER A 23 12.40 -1.95 6.00
C SER A 23 11.31 -1.31 6.87
N VAL A 24 11.74 -0.58 7.91
CA VAL A 24 10.83 0.14 8.81
C VAL A 24 9.96 1.13 8.03
N TYR A 25 10.53 1.87 7.08
CA TYR A 25 9.78 2.84 6.28
C TYR A 25 8.81 2.15 5.31
N GLU A 26 9.22 1.03 4.71
CA GLU A 26 8.33 0.25 3.85
C GLU A 26 7.13 -0.30 4.63
N LYS A 27 7.36 -0.82 5.84
CA LYS A 27 6.28 -1.29 6.73
C LYS A 27 5.32 -0.15 7.09
N ARG A 28 5.86 1.04 7.33
CA ARG A 28 5.05 2.21 7.65
C ARG A 28 4.15 2.61 6.48
N ILE A 29 4.68 2.57 5.27
CA ILE A 29 3.90 2.86 4.06
C ILE A 29 2.72 1.88 3.97
N LEU A 30 3.00 0.58 4.06
CA LEU A 30 1.99 -0.46 4.04
C LEU A 30 0.94 -0.25 5.14
N TYR A 31 1.41 0.01 6.35
CA TYR A 31 0.54 0.21 7.50
C TYR A 31 -0.40 1.41 7.30
N ARG A 32 0.11 2.52 6.78
CA ARG A 32 -0.71 3.71 6.52
C ARG A 32 -1.78 3.45 5.47
N ILE A 33 -1.44 2.70 4.42
CA ILE A 33 -2.41 2.32 3.38
C ILE A 33 -3.53 1.47 4.01
N VAL A 34 -3.17 0.49 4.83
CA VAL A 34 -4.15 -0.37 5.52
C VAL A 34 -5.05 0.46 6.45
N GLU A 35 -4.47 1.41 7.18
CA GLU A 35 -5.25 2.31 8.05
C GLU A 35 -6.28 3.12 7.25
N ILE A 36 -5.87 3.67 6.11
CA ILE A 36 -6.78 4.45 5.24
C ILE A 36 -7.92 3.57 4.75
N GLN A 37 -7.63 2.36 4.30
CA GLN A 37 -8.66 1.41 3.87
C GLN A 37 -9.61 1.06 5.01
N GLN A 38 -9.07 0.89 6.21
CA GLN A 38 -9.87 0.60 7.40
C GLN A 38 -10.83 1.76 7.74
N GLU A 39 -10.34 2.99 7.68
CA GLU A 39 -11.19 4.18 7.90
C GLU A 39 -12.34 4.25 6.89
N LEU A 40 -12.06 3.96 5.61
CA LEU A 40 -13.08 3.92 4.58
C LEU A 40 -14.12 2.84 4.84
N LEU A 41 -13.69 1.65 5.27
CA LEU A 41 -14.60 0.57 5.62
C LEU A 41 -15.50 0.90 6.81
N GLU A 42 -15.00 1.70 7.74
CA GLU A 42 -15.76 2.16 8.91
C GLU A 42 -16.66 3.35 8.60
N GLY A 43 -16.66 3.84 7.36
CA GLY A 43 -17.45 4.99 6.95
C GLY A 43 -16.94 6.33 7.47
N LYS A 44 -15.70 6.38 7.94
CA LYS A 44 -15.09 7.62 8.41
C LYS A 44 -14.73 8.52 7.25
N LYS A 45 -14.85 9.82 7.46
CA LYS A 45 -14.42 10.82 6.50
C LYS A 45 -12.90 10.89 6.50
N LEU A 46 -12.29 10.77 5.32
CA LEU A 46 -10.84 10.90 5.19
C LEU A 46 -10.38 12.34 5.47
N ASN A 47 -9.13 12.46 5.90
CA ASN A 47 -8.47 13.75 6.03
C ASN A 47 -8.56 14.51 4.70
N GLU A 48 -8.78 15.83 4.77
CA GLU A 48 -8.92 16.68 3.58
C GLU A 48 -7.72 16.66 2.65
N ARG A 49 -6.55 16.31 3.17
CA ARG A 49 -5.30 16.25 2.40
C ARG A 49 -5.08 14.90 1.73
N TYR A 50 -5.97 13.92 1.95
CA TYR A 50 -5.85 12.59 1.37
C TYR A 50 -6.78 12.49 0.16
N PHE A 51 -6.23 12.14 -0.99
CA PHE A 51 -7.01 11.95 -2.21
C PHE A 51 -6.78 10.55 -2.74
N LEU A 52 -7.88 9.83 -2.96
CA LEU A 52 -7.86 8.51 -3.56
C LEU A 52 -8.75 8.53 -4.79
N ALA A 53 -8.24 8.02 -5.91
CA ALA A 53 -8.99 7.96 -7.16
C ALA A 53 -8.78 6.60 -7.82
N ALA A 54 -9.86 5.94 -8.19
CA ALA A 54 -9.79 4.69 -8.94
C ALA A 54 -9.99 4.98 -10.43
N ASN A 55 -9.16 4.36 -11.29
CA ASN A 55 -9.35 4.43 -12.72
C ASN A 55 -10.42 3.39 -13.15
N HIS A 56 -10.72 3.33 -14.45
CA HIS A 56 -11.74 2.37 -14.93
C HIS A 56 -11.30 0.90 -14.82
N HIS A 57 -10.00 0.64 -14.59
CA HIS A 57 -9.49 -0.69 -14.28
C HIS A 57 -9.47 -0.96 -12.77
N GLN A 58 -9.93 0.00 -11.98
CA GLN A 58 -9.99 -0.06 -10.52
C GLN A 58 -8.62 -0.04 -9.82
N ASP A 59 -7.55 0.35 -10.53
CA ASP A 59 -6.28 0.68 -9.89
C ASP A 59 -6.47 1.99 -9.10
N VAL A 60 -5.91 2.04 -7.92
CA VAL A 60 -6.13 3.18 -7.02
C VAL A 60 -4.89 4.06 -6.97
N THR A 61 -5.09 5.34 -7.27
CA THR A 61 -4.05 6.36 -7.12
C THR A 61 -4.25 7.08 -5.79
N TYR A 62 -3.22 7.04 -4.96
CA TYR A 62 -3.19 7.70 -3.65
C TYR A 62 -2.38 8.98 -3.78
N THR A 63 -2.90 10.08 -3.25
CA THR A 63 -2.16 11.33 -3.08
C THR A 63 -2.20 11.68 -1.60
N LEU A 64 -1.05 11.64 -0.95
CA LEU A 64 -0.96 11.75 0.51
C LEU A 64 0.17 12.71 0.89
N PRO A 65 0.07 13.36 2.05
CA PRO A 65 1.19 14.16 2.56
C PRO A 65 2.39 13.28 2.88
N ILE A 66 3.60 13.74 2.54
CA ILE A 66 4.83 13.02 2.86
C ILE A 66 4.97 12.82 4.38
N SER A 67 4.52 13.80 5.16
CA SER A 67 4.59 13.76 6.63
C SER A 67 3.91 12.54 7.23
N LEU A 68 2.95 11.94 6.50
CA LEU A 68 2.27 10.73 6.93
C LEU A 68 3.23 9.56 7.14
N PHE A 69 4.34 9.55 6.40
CA PHE A 69 5.32 8.47 6.40
C PHE A 69 6.59 8.79 7.22
N LEU A 70 6.65 9.98 7.79
CA LEU A 70 7.77 10.41 8.61
C LEU A 70 7.49 10.17 10.09
N LYS A 71 8.53 9.89 10.87
CA LYS A 71 8.44 9.93 12.33
C LYS A 71 8.48 11.38 12.78
N GLU A 72 7.98 11.67 13.99
CA GLU A 72 7.99 13.02 14.55
C GLU A 72 9.38 13.66 14.59
N ASP A 73 10.42 12.84 14.87
CA ASP A 73 11.82 13.28 14.98
C ASP A 73 12.52 13.38 13.61
N ASP A 74 11.91 12.86 12.54
CA ASP A 74 12.52 12.74 11.21
C ASP A 74 11.90 13.68 10.18
N ARG A 75 11.50 14.87 10.58
CA ARG A 75 10.73 15.82 9.75
C ARG A 75 11.28 16.07 8.36
N ASN A 76 12.61 15.98 8.19
CA ASN A 76 13.29 16.27 6.94
C ASN A 76 13.83 15.02 6.25
N ASN A 77 13.46 13.83 6.71
CA ASN A 77 14.04 12.58 6.18
C ASN A 77 13.28 12.07 4.96
N HIS A 78 13.03 12.95 4.01
CA HIS A 78 12.38 12.63 2.73
C HIS A 78 13.19 11.61 1.92
N LYS A 79 14.50 11.58 2.11
CA LYS A 79 15.39 10.63 1.44
C LYS A 79 15.02 9.17 1.75
N GLU A 80 14.74 8.87 3.01
CA GLU A 80 14.36 7.53 3.43
C GLU A 80 12.98 7.14 2.90
N VAL A 81 12.05 8.10 2.84
CA VAL A 81 10.72 7.88 2.25
C VAL A 81 10.86 7.57 0.75
N LYS A 82 11.65 8.35 0.02
CA LYS A 82 11.91 8.10 -1.40
C LYS A 82 12.51 6.72 -1.63
N LYS A 83 13.48 6.35 -0.81
CA LYS A 83 14.17 5.06 -0.88
C LYS A 83 13.16 3.91 -0.68
N ALA A 84 12.29 4.06 0.31
CA ALA A 84 11.28 3.04 0.62
C ALA A 84 10.28 2.88 -0.53
N PHE A 85 9.78 3.98 -1.10
CA PHE A 85 8.86 3.91 -2.25
C PHE A 85 9.54 3.28 -3.47
N ARG A 86 10.79 3.63 -3.74
CA ARG A 86 11.56 3.03 -4.83
C ARG A 86 11.76 1.53 -4.62
N SER A 87 12.06 1.11 -3.40
CA SER A 87 12.21 -0.29 -3.06
C SER A 87 10.91 -1.06 -3.29
N LEU A 88 9.79 -0.51 -2.85
CA LEU A 88 8.47 -1.13 -3.06
C LEU A 88 8.13 -1.23 -4.55
N GLN A 89 8.54 -0.24 -5.34
CA GLN A 89 8.33 -0.25 -6.79
C GLN A 89 9.11 -1.38 -7.47
N THR A 90 10.27 -1.76 -6.94
CA THR A 90 11.11 -2.81 -7.54
C THR A 90 10.78 -4.22 -7.07
N LYS A 91 9.88 -4.38 -6.11
CA LYS A 91 9.44 -5.69 -5.65
C LYS A 91 8.35 -6.21 -6.59
N ILE A 92 8.76 -7.10 -7.49
CA ILE A 92 7.91 -7.62 -8.56
C ILE A 92 7.34 -8.98 -8.16
N ILE A 93 6.06 -9.15 -8.38
CA ILE A 93 5.34 -10.40 -8.13
C ILE A 93 4.78 -10.89 -9.45
N GLU A 94 5.07 -12.14 -9.81
CA GLU A 94 4.45 -12.77 -10.97
C GLU A 94 3.19 -13.51 -10.54
N TYR A 95 2.06 -13.11 -11.11
CA TYR A 95 0.77 -13.74 -10.88
C TYR A 95 0.30 -14.43 -12.15
N GLN A 96 -0.16 -15.66 -12.02
CA GLN A 96 -0.77 -16.36 -13.16
C GLN A 96 -1.82 -17.35 -12.67
N ASP A 97 -3.05 -17.15 -13.10
CA ASP A 97 -4.11 -18.14 -12.97
C ASP A 97 -4.53 -18.62 -14.37
N GLU A 98 -5.71 -19.23 -14.50
CA GLU A 98 -6.19 -19.77 -15.77
C GLU A 98 -6.46 -18.70 -16.82
N ASP A 99 -6.83 -17.50 -16.39
CA ASP A 99 -7.29 -16.41 -17.28
C ASP A 99 -6.30 -15.28 -17.42
N THR A 100 -5.40 -15.09 -16.45
CA THR A 100 -4.61 -13.85 -16.35
C THR A 100 -3.17 -14.15 -16.03
N TRP A 101 -2.28 -13.51 -16.77
CA TRP A 101 -0.88 -13.35 -16.37
C TRP A 101 -0.65 -11.88 -16.04
N ALA A 102 0.02 -11.60 -14.91
CA ALA A 102 0.34 -10.24 -14.51
C ALA A 102 1.70 -10.16 -13.84
N SER A 103 2.43 -9.11 -14.15
CA SER A 103 3.66 -8.73 -13.45
C SER A 103 3.32 -7.50 -12.60
N LEU A 104 3.31 -7.69 -11.29
CA LEU A 104 2.82 -6.70 -10.35
C LEU A 104 3.94 -6.15 -9.49
N SER A 105 3.96 -4.85 -9.26
CA SER A 105 4.78 -4.26 -8.20
C SER A 105 3.87 -3.84 -7.04
N ILE A 106 4.42 -3.79 -5.83
CA ILE A 106 3.64 -3.40 -4.65
C ILE A 106 3.11 -1.97 -4.83
N ILE A 107 3.95 -1.09 -5.35
CA ILE A 107 3.60 0.31 -5.64
C ILE A 107 4.13 0.65 -7.03
N ALA A 108 3.35 1.43 -7.78
CA ALA A 108 3.72 1.88 -9.10
C ALA A 108 3.77 3.40 -9.16
N ASN A 109 4.71 3.92 -9.93
CA ASN A 109 4.79 5.33 -10.32
C ASN A 109 4.78 6.33 -9.15
N PRO A 110 5.63 6.16 -8.11
CA PRO A 110 5.69 7.16 -7.04
C PRO A 110 6.24 8.48 -7.56
N LYS A 111 5.56 9.58 -7.23
CA LYS A 111 5.93 10.94 -7.61
C LYS A 111 5.79 11.86 -6.42
N ILE A 112 6.80 12.67 -6.17
CA ILE A 112 6.75 13.66 -5.10
C ILE A 112 6.67 15.05 -5.71
N LYS A 113 5.68 15.83 -5.24
CA LYS A 113 5.60 17.25 -5.52
C LYS A 113 6.17 17.99 -4.32
N THR A 114 7.37 18.53 -4.49
CA THR A 114 8.08 19.21 -3.39
C THR A 114 7.36 20.44 -2.91
N ARG A 115 6.72 21.17 -3.82
CA ARG A 115 5.99 22.40 -3.50
C ARG A 115 4.85 22.17 -2.51
N THR A 116 4.09 21.09 -2.70
CA THR A 116 2.94 20.75 -1.84
C THR A 116 3.30 19.74 -0.77
N GLU A 117 4.51 19.20 -0.81
CA GLU A 117 4.98 18.14 0.09
C GLU A 117 4.05 16.92 0.09
N THR A 118 3.61 16.54 -1.11
CA THR A 118 2.74 15.37 -1.30
C THR A 118 3.42 14.32 -2.15
N ILE A 119 3.01 13.08 -1.92
CA ILE A 119 3.43 11.94 -2.74
C ILE A 119 2.21 11.31 -3.40
N THR A 120 2.34 11.01 -4.68
CA THR A 120 1.30 10.32 -5.46
C THR A 120 1.86 9.00 -5.95
N PHE A 121 1.10 7.94 -5.77
CA PHE A 121 1.49 6.61 -6.24
C PHE A 121 0.24 5.81 -6.59
N THR A 122 0.40 4.77 -7.40
CA THR A 122 -0.71 3.93 -7.85
C THR A 122 -0.50 2.50 -7.33
N ILE A 123 -1.59 1.88 -6.89
CA ILE A 123 -1.60 0.48 -6.49
C ILE A 123 -2.54 -0.27 -7.42
N ASP A 124 -2.03 -1.34 -8.05
CA ASP A 124 -2.81 -2.21 -8.91
C ASP A 124 -4.01 -2.78 -8.15
N LYS A 125 -5.13 -2.97 -8.85
CA LYS A 125 -6.35 -3.52 -8.25
C LYS A 125 -6.08 -4.77 -7.42
N MET A 126 -5.31 -5.72 -7.94
CA MET A 126 -5.04 -6.98 -7.23
C MET A 126 -4.29 -6.76 -5.93
N ILE A 127 -3.30 -5.88 -5.93
CA ILE A 127 -2.54 -5.54 -4.73
C ILE A 127 -3.39 -4.73 -3.75
N ASN A 128 -4.19 -3.80 -4.27
CA ASN A 128 -5.08 -3.01 -3.41
C ASN A 128 -6.14 -3.89 -2.74
N ASP A 129 -6.63 -4.92 -3.42
CA ASP A 129 -7.55 -5.90 -2.84
C ASP A 129 -6.90 -6.65 -1.67
N VAL A 130 -5.61 -6.96 -1.76
CA VAL A 130 -4.87 -7.57 -0.66
C VAL A 130 -4.85 -6.65 0.57
N PHE A 131 -4.57 -5.37 0.37
CA PHE A 131 -4.58 -4.39 1.46
C PHE A 131 -5.97 -4.22 2.05
N LEU A 132 -6.99 -4.23 1.21
CA LEU A 132 -8.38 -4.15 1.64
C LEU A 132 -8.74 -5.36 2.51
N ASP A 133 -8.33 -6.55 2.13
CA ASP A 133 -8.57 -7.77 2.89
C ASP A 133 -7.84 -7.74 4.23
N PHE A 134 -6.62 -7.22 4.29
CA PHE A 134 -5.92 -7.00 5.55
C PHE A 134 -6.70 -6.06 6.46
N SER A 135 -7.26 -4.98 5.91
CA SER A 135 -8.05 -4.01 6.66
C SER A 135 -9.31 -4.65 7.25
N LYS A 136 -9.98 -5.49 6.49
CA LYS A 136 -11.16 -6.23 6.95
C LYS A 136 -10.80 -7.22 8.06
N GLY A 137 -9.71 -7.96 7.90
CA GLY A 137 -9.22 -8.90 8.90
C GLY A 137 -8.85 -8.21 10.20
N TYR A 138 -8.16 -7.09 10.15
CA TYR A 138 -7.82 -6.28 11.31
C TYR A 138 -9.08 -5.78 12.03
N ARG A 139 -10.05 -5.29 11.27
CA ARG A 139 -11.33 -4.82 11.83
C ARG A 139 -12.06 -5.94 12.57
N THR A 140 -12.10 -7.13 12.00
CA THR A 140 -12.73 -8.30 12.61
C THR A 140 -12.03 -8.69 13.92
N CYS A 141 -10.69 -8.75 13.91
CA CYS A 141 -9.91 -9.06 15.11
C CYS A 141 -10.12 -8.01 16.19
N LYS A 142 -10.16 -6.74 15.85
CA LYS A 142 -10.41 -5.64 16.78
C LYS A 142 -11.77 -5.76 17.45
N LYS A 143 -12.78 -6.18 16.71
CA LYS A 143 -14.12 -6.42 17.25
C LYS A 143 -14.17 -7.60 18.21
N ARG A 144 -13.39 -8.64 17.94
CA ARG A 144 -13.36 -9.85 18.78
C ARG A 144 -12.70 -9.63 20.13
N VAL A 145 -11.79 -8.69 20.23
CA VAL A 145 -11.05 -8.38 21.46
C VAL A 145 -11.89 -7.62 22.48
N ARG A 146 -13.01 -7.10 22.03
CA ARG A 146 -13.99 -6.47 22.94
C ARG A 146 -14.87 -7.55 23.57
#